data_88aeb23cc09637f8b53f60667578c3f2
#
_entry.id   88aeb23cc09637f8b53f60667578c3f2
#
_cell.length_a   1.000
_cell.length_b   1.000
_cell.length_c   1.000
_cell.angle_alpha   90.00
_cell.angle_beta   90.00
_cell.angle_gamma   90.00
#
_symmetry.space_group_name_H-M   'P 1'
#
loop_
_entity.id
_entity.type
_entity.pdbx_description
1 polymer ?
#
loop_
_entity_poly.entity_id
_entity_poly.type
_entity_poly.pdbx_seq_one_letter_code
_entity_poly.pdbx_strand_id
1 'polypeptide(L)'
;MSDVEKTEFSLPDGPDSMARPGNSLIDATSQPEERDAEKSLRPKSISEFIGQPKVREQLGLVLAGARSRDVTPDHILLSGPPGLGKTTMAMIIAQELGTSLRMTSGPALERAGDLAAMLSNLMEGDVLFIDEIHRIARPAEEMLYMAMEDFRIDVIVGKGPGATSIPLEIPPFTLVGATTRAGMLTGPLRDRFGFTAQMEFYDAEDLTKVVTRASSILGVSIDEDA
;
A
#
# COMPACT_ATOMS: atom_id res chain seq x y z
N MET A 1 48.49 -12.73 54.72
CA MET A 1 47.88 -13.76 55.56
C MET A 1 46.53 -13.22 55.96
N SER A 2 45.50 -13.70 55.36
CA SER A 2 44.15 -13.98 55.89
C SER A 2 43.24 -14.29 54.70
N ASP A 3 42.86 -15.54 54.70
CA ASP A 3 41.91 -16.10 53.77
C ASP A 3 40.53 -15.48 53.93
N VAL A 4 39.86 -15.18 52.83
CA VAL A 4 38.44 -14.83 52.81
C VAL A 4 37.73 -15.95 52.05
N GLU A 5 37.05 -16.79 52.82
CA GLU A 5 36.18 -17.88 52.40
C GLU A 5 35.07 -17.37 51.46
N LYS A 6 34.97 -17.92 50.26
CA LYS A 6 33.81 -17.77 49.40
C LYS A 6 32.72 -18.73 49.83
N THR A 7 31.68 -18.21 50.44
CA THR A 7 30.44 -18.95 50.72
C THR A 7 29.60 -18.97 49.41
N GLU A 8 29.54 -20.15 48.81
CA GLU A 8 28.56 -20.42 47.74
C GLU A 8 27.16 -20.53 48.32
N PHE A 9 26.29 -19.63 47.92
CA PHE A 9 24.89 -19.70 48.28
C PHE A 9 24.15 -20.50 47.21
N SER A 10 23.82 -21.78 47.53
CA SER A 10 23.00 -22.65 46.71
C SER A 10 21.53 -22.41 47.00
N LEU A 11 20.76 -22.01 45.97
CA LEU A 11 19.30 -21.91 46.06
C LEU A 11 18.69 -23.29 45.84
N PRO A 12 17.63 -23.66 46.58
CA PRO A 12 16.97 -24.91 46.42
C PRO A 12 16.11 -24.94 45.15
N ASP A 13 16.13 -26.09 44.44
CA ASP A 13 15.28 -26.43 43.33
C ASP A 13 13.79 -26.26 43.70
N GLY A 14 13.10 -25.34 43.01
CA GLY A 14 11.65 -25.18 43.09
C GLY A 14 10.96 -26.09 42.07
N PRO A 15 9.73 -26.53 42.34
CA PRO A 15 9.07 -27.58 41.59
C PRO A 15 8.66 -27.14 40.18
N ASP A 16 8.72 -28.10 39.25
CA ASP A 16 8.22 -28.16 37.90
C ASP A 16 7.20 -27.05 37.52
N SER A 17 7.62 -26.11 36.71
CA SER A 17 6.68 -25.26 36.01
C SER A 17 6.13 -26.01 34.81
N MET A 18 4.95 -26.57 34.96
CA MET A 18 4.12 -27.04 33.85
C MET A 18 4.06 -25.93 32.80
N ALA A 19 4.70 -26.15 31.66
CA ALA A 19 4.56 -25.34 30.48
C ALA A 19 3.09 -25.34 30.07
N ARG A 20 2.40 -24.22 30.31
CA ARG A 20 1.08 -23.96 29.70
C ARG A 20 1.34 -23.78 28.20
N PRO A 21 0.61 -24.44 27.29
CA PRO A 21 0.63 -24.08 25.90
C PRO A 21 0.00 -22.69 25.77
N GLY A 22 0.85 -21.68 25.72
CA GLY A 22 0.42 -20.32 25.49
C GLY A 22 0.04 -20.18 24.02
N ASN A 23 -1.23 -20.39 23.70
CA ASN A 23 -1.81 -19.83 22.50
C ASN A 23 -1.86 -18.32 22.69
N SER A 24 -0.75 -17.64 22.35
CA SER A 24 -0.73 -16.19 22.26
C SER A 24 -1.55 -15.80 21.04
N LEU A 25 -2.79 -15.39 21.27
CA LEU A 25 -3.68 -14.79 20.26
C LEU A 25 -3.16 -13.44 19.73
N ILE A 26 -1.95 -13.04 20.12
CA ILE A 26 -1.30 -11.77 19.76
C ILE A 26 0.15 -12.07 19.35
N ASP A 27 0.33 -12.94 18.37
CA ASP A 27 1.64 -13.05 17.73
C ASP A 27 1.63 -12.17 16.46
N ALA A 28 2.45 -11.11 16.45
CA ALA A 28 2.54 -10.15 15.35
C ALA A 28 3.13 -10.73 14.05
N THR A 29 3.52 -12.00 14.07
CA THR A 29 3.94 -12.78 12.90
C THR A 29 2.76 -13.58 12.38
N SER A 30 1.97 -12.98 11.47
CA SER A 30 0.90 -13.70 10.77
C SER A 30 1.47 -14.98 10.13
N GLN A 31 0.88 -16.14 10.47
CA GLN A 31 1.25 -17.43 9.89
C GLN A 31 0.97 -17.44 8.37
N PRO A 32 1.66 -18.25 7.57
CA PRO A 32 1.42 -18.34 6.13
C PRO A 32 -0.06 -18.56 5.77
N GLU A 33 -0.75 -19.38 6.56
CA GLU A 33 -2.18 -19.69 6.40
C GLU A 33 -3.08 -18.46 6.61
N GLU A 34 -2.76 -17.61 7.58
CA GLU A 34 -3.49 -16.36 7.83
C GLU A 34 -3.31 -15.36 6.68
N ARG A 35 -2.11 -15.29 6.10
CA ARG A 35 -1.83 -14.43 4.93
C ARG A 35 -2.57 -14.89 3.69
N ASP A 36 -2.71 -16.19 3.49
CA ASP A 36 -3.45 -16.72 2.35
C ASP A 36 -4.96 -16.58 2.54
N ALA A 37 -5.47 -16.74 3.77
CA ALA A 37 -6.83 -16.41 4.13
C ALA A 37 -7.12 -14.91 3.90
N GLU A 38 -6.25 -14.00 4.36
CA GLU A 38 -6.39 -12.57 4.13
C GLU A 38 -6.43 -12.20 2.64
N LYS A 39 -5.57 -12.83 1.82
CA LYS A 39 -5.59 -12.62 0.36
C LYS A 39 -6.90 -13.09 -0.27
N SER A 40 -7.49 -14.19 0.21
CA SER A 40 -8.75 -14.71 -0.30
C SER A 40 -9.95 -13.81 0.02
N LEU A 41 -9.88 -13.08 1.13
CA LEU A 41 -10.92 -12.14 1.56
C LEU A 41 -10.96 -10.87 0.71
N ARG A 42 -9.83 -10.47 0.09
CA ARG A 42 -9.74 -9.25 -0.69
C ARG A 42 -10.53 -9.35 -1.99
N PRO A 43 -11.40 -8.37 -2.31
CA PRO A 43 -12.10 -8.32 -3.59
C PRO A 43 -11.10 -8.19 -4.75
N LYS A 44 -11.41 -8.87 -5.84
CA LYS A 44 -10.53 -8.93 -7.04
C LYS A 44 -11.00 -8.01 -8.18
N SER A 45 -12.19 -7.46 -8.09
CA SER A 45 -12.76 -6.57 -9.12
C SER A 45 -13.50 -5.40 -8.47
N ILE A 46 -13.76 -4.34 -9.26
CA ILE A 46 -14.58 -3.20 -8.83
C ILE A 46 -15.99 -3.67 -8.42
N SER A 47 -16.55 -4.66 -9.10
CA SER A 47 -17.88 -5.19 -8.81
C SER A 47 -17.97 -5.92 -7.46
N GLU A 48 -16.87 -6.55 -7.03
CA GLU A 48 -16.78 -7.24 -5.74
C GLU A 48 -16.48 -6.30 -4.56
N PHE A 49 -16.00 -5.10 -4.86
CA PHE A 49 -15.67 -4.13 -3.82
C PHE A 49 -16.96 -3.57 -3.20
N ILE A 50 -17.16 -3.80 -1.92
CA ILE A 50 -18.35 -3.36 -1.17
C ILE A 50 -18.18 -1.90 -0.75
N GLY A 51 -19.28 -1.15 -0.77
CA GLY A 51 -19.28 0.27 -0.44
C GLY A 51 -18.69 1.18 -1.53
N GLN A 52 -18.48 2.43 -1.20
CA GLN A 52 -17.88 3.44 -2.08
C GLN A 52 -18.55 3.58 -3.46
N PRO A 53 -19.89 3.64 -3.58
CA PRO A 53 -20.58 3.52 -4.87
C PRO A 53 -20.14 4.58 -5.87
N LYS A 54 -19.96 5.83 -5.45
CA LYS A 54 -19.52 6.93 -6.31
C LYS A 54 -18.10 6.70 -6.85
N VAL A 55 -17.18 6.26 -5.97
CA VAL A 55 -15.78 6.00 -6.35
C VAL A 55 -15.73 4.83 -7.33
N ARG A 56 -16.47 3.76 -7.08
CA ARG A 56 -16.56 2.58 -7.95
C ARG A 56 -17.08 2.93 -9.33
N GLU A 57 -18.15 3.69 -9.41
CA GLU A 57 -18.75 4.13 -10.68
C GLU A 57 -17.76 4.98 -11.48
N GLN A 58 -17.22 6.04 -10.87
CA GLN A 58 -16.29 6.96 -11.53
C GLN A 58 -15.00 6.26 -11.96
N LEU A 59 -14.41 5.46 -11.07
CA LEU A 59 -13.21 4.69 -11.38
C LEU A 59 -13.46 3.68 -12.49
N GLY A 60 -14.61 3.00 -12.48
CA GLY A 60 -15.03 2.10 -13.55
C GLY A 60 -15.08 2.80 -14.92
N LEU A 61 -15.59 4.03 -14.97
CA LEU A 61 -15.62 4.82 -16.20
C LEU A 61 -14.21 5.22 -16.66
N VAL A 62 -13.34 5.65 -15.74
CA VAL A 62 -11.93 6.00 -16.05
C VAL A 62 -11.20 4.80 -16.65
N LEU A 63 -11.28 3.63 -16.00
CA LEU A 63 -10.61 2.43 -16.46
C LEU A 63 -11.20 1.88 -17.78
N ALA A 64 -12.51 1.91 -17.92
CA ALA A 64 -13.16 1.50 -19.18
C ALA A 64 -12.77 2.43 -20.35
N GLY A 65 -12.70 3.74 -20.07
CA GLY A 65 -12.26 4.74 -21.04
C GLY A 65 -10.80 4.54 -21.48
N ALA A 66 -9.91 4.22 -20.57
CA ALA A 66 -8.52 3.93 -20.86
C ALA A 66 -8.37 2.67 -21.69
N ARG A 67 -9.04 1.57 -21.29
CA ARG A 67 -9.05 0.30 -22.03
C ARG A 67 -9.61 0.44 -23.45
N SER A 68 -10.69 1.21 -23.64
CA SER A 68 -11.30 1.38 -24.95
C SER A 68 -10.43 2.13 -25.95
N ARG A 69 -9.50 2.96 -25.45
CA ARG A 69 -8.56 3.74 -26.24
C ARG A 69 -7.16 3.11 -26.33
N ASP A 70 -6.95 2.01 -25.63
CA ASP A 70 -5.65 1.33 -25.47
C ASP A 70 -4.55 2.29 -25.00
N VAL A 71 -4.86 3.05 -23.93
CA VAL A 71 -3.93 4.02 -23.31
C VAL A 71 -3.80 3.77 -21.83
N THR A 72 -2.64 4.12 -21.27
CA THR A 72 -2.43 4.16 -19.82
C THR A 72 -3.36 5.20 -19.19
N PRO A 73 -4.13 4.85 -18.13
CA PRO A 73 -4.97 5.81 -17.45
C PRO A 73 -4.17 6.94 -16.78
N ASP A 74 -4.82 8.08 -16.59
CA ASP A 74 -4.29 9.16 -15.77
C ASP A 74 -3.97 8.69 -14.35
N HIS A 75 -3.10 9.41 -13.66
CA HIS A 75 -2.75 9.13 -12.28
C HIS A 75 -3.94 9.33 -11.34
N ILE A 76 -4.05 8.48 -10.31
CA ILE A 76 -5.21 8.36 -9.43
C ILE A 76 -4.80 8.65 -8.00
N LEU A 77 -5.52 9.55 -7.33
CA LEU A 77 -5.36 9.81 -5.89
C LEU A 77 -6.52 9.22 -5.10
N LEU A 78 -6.22 8.33 -4.18
CA LEU A 78 -7.18 7.75 -3.23
C LEU A 78 -7.00 8.45 -1.87
N SER A 79 -7.98 9.25 -1.45
CA SER A 79 -7.95 9.97 -0.19
C SER A 79 -9.05 9.48 0.75
N GLY A 80 -8.79 9.53 2.06
CA GLY A 80 -9.79 9.19 3.07
C GLY A 80 -9.18 8.49 4.30
N PRO A 81 -9.98 8.31 5.35
CA PRO A 81 -9.55 7.65 6.61
C PRO A 81 -8.85 6.31 6.40
N PRO A 82 -8.07 5.82 7.37
CA PRO A 82 -7.48 4.48 7.30
C PRO A 82 -8.57 3.40 7.31
N GLY A 83 -8.25 2.19 6.84
CA GLY A 83 -9.16 1.04 6.87
C GLY A 83 -10.23 1.00 5.77
N LEU A 84 -10.31 1.98 4.88
CA LEU A 84 -11.35 2.05 3.83
C LEU A 84 -11.02 1.29 2.54
N GLY A 85 -9.94 0.52 2.50
CA GLY A 85 -9.59 -0.32 1.35
C GLY A 85 -8.82 0.38 0.23
N LYS A 86 -8.09 1.49 0.50
CA LYS A 86 -7.27 2.18 -0.52
C LYS A 86 -6.26 1.25 -1.20
N THR A 87 -5.54 0.47 -0.43
CA THR A 87 -4.59 -0.54 -0.96
C THR A 87 -5.30 -1.61 -1.79
N THR A 88 -6.46 -2.08 -1.34
CA THR A 88 -7.28 -3.04 -2.08
C THR A 88 -7.75 -2.44 -3.42
N MET A 89 -8.16 -1.17 -3.42
CA MET A 89 -8.56 -0.47 -4.64
C MET A 89 -7.39 -0.37 -5.64
N ALA A 90 -6.17 -0.10 -5.18
CA ALA A 90 -4.98 -0.09 -6.04
C ALA A 90 -4.71 -1.47 -6.66
N MET A 91 -4.90 -2.55 -5.92
CA MET A 91 -4.80 -3.93 -6.44
C MET A 91 -5.86 -4.21 -7.51
N ILE A 92 -7.09 -3.77 -7.27
CA ILE A 92 -8.20 -3.91 -8.24
C ILE A 92 -7.89 -3.13 -9.51
N ILE A 93 -7.38 -1.89 -9.40
CA ILE A 93 -7.00 -1.07 -10.56
C ILE A 93 -6.00 -1.82 -11.45
N ALA A 94 -4.92 -2.34 -10.88
CA ALA A 94 -3.92 -3.08 -11.61
C ALA A 94 -4.50 -4.35 -12.25
N GLN A 95 -5.34 -5.07 -11.54
CA GLN A 95 -6.01 -6.27 -12.06
C GLN A 95 -6.98 -5.96 -13.19
N GLU A 96 -7.78 -4.91 -13.08
CA GLU A 96 -8.69 -4.44 -14.12
C GLU A 96 -7.94 -3.98 -15.39
N LEU A 97 -6.76 -3.41 -15.23
CA LEU A 97 -5.89 -3.04 -16.35
C LEU A 97 -5.11 -4.22 -16.93
N GLY A 98 -5.03 -5.34 -16.22
CA GLY A 98 -4.24 -6.52 -16.64
C GLY A 98 -2.72 -6.30 -16.56
N THR A 99 -2.27 -5.39 -15.68
CA THR A 99 -0.87 -4.97 -15.56
C THR A 99 -0.28 -5.31 -14.17
N SER A 100 1.03 -5.19 -14.04
CA SER A 100 1.70 -5.44 -12.76
C SER A 100 1.49 -4.29 -11.78
N LEU A 101 1.41 -4.63 -10.48
CA LEU A 101 1.36 -3.67 -9.38
C LEU A 101 2.71 -3.63 -8.66
N ARG A 102 3.33 -2.45 -8.61
CA ARG A 102 4.47 -2.16 -7.75
C ARG A 102 3.99 -1.35 -6.55
N MET A 103 4.39 -1.75 -5.36
CA MET A 103 3.92 -1.12 -4.13
C MET A 103 5.08 -0.58 -3.31
N THR A 104 4.90 0.63 -2.80
CA THR A 104 5.79 1.27 -1.83
C THR A 104 5.01 2.19 -0.91
N SER A 105 5.70 2.90 -0.03
CA SER A 105 5.10 3.92 0.82
C SER A 105 5.91 5.22 0.77
N GLY A 106 5.25 6.36 1.04
CA GLY A 106 5.93 7.65 1.11
C GLY A 106 7.14 7.65 2.04
N PRO A 107 7.04 7.14 3.29
CA PRO A 107 8.17 7.03 4.20
C PRO A 107 9.35 6.17 3.70
N ALA A 108 9.13 5.22 2.80
CA ALA A 108 10.18 4.39 2.23
C ALA A 108 10.97 5.10 1.11
N LEU A 109 10.45 6.21 0.60
CA LEU A 109 11.06 7.01 -0.46
C LEU A 109 11.81 8.22 0.15
N GLU A 110 12.91 7.95 0.84
CA GLU A 110 13.70 8.97 1.52
C GLU A 110 14.59 9.77 0.57
N ARG A 111 15.01 9.15 -0.53
CA ARG A 111 15.93 9.73 -1.53
C ARG A 111 15.34 9.62 -2.93
N ALA A 112 15.72 10.56 -3.79
CA ALA A 112 15.37 10.49 -5.21
C ALA A 112 15.83 9.17 -5.86
N GLY A 113 16.97 8.63 -5.44
CA GLY A 113 17.49 7.33 -5.93
C GLY A 113 16.60 6.14 -5.61
N ASP A 114 15.88 6.16 -4.48
CA ASP A 114 14.96 5.08 -4.12
C ASP A 114 13.77 5.03 -5.09
N LEU A 115 13.23 6.21 -5.43
CA LEU A 115 12.18 6.35 -6.43
C LEU A 115 12.68 6.02 -7.84
N ALA A 116 13.87 6.51 -8.21
CA ALA A 116 14.47 6.23 -9.51
C ALA A 116 14.63 4.73 -9.77
N ALA A 117 15.09 3.98 -8.76
CA ALA A 117 15.24 2.54 -8.85
C ALA A 117 13.89 1.83 -9.06
N MET A 118 12.80 2.33 -8.48
CA MET A 118 11.47 1.77 -8.71
C MET A 118 10.94 2.09 -10.11
N LEU A 119 11.04 3.36 -10.52
CA LEU A 119 10.55 3.82 -11.81
C LEU A 119 11.27 3.15 -12.99
N SER A 120 12.59 2.95 -12.90
CA SER A 120 13.37 2.28 -13.95
C SER A 120 13.06 0.79 -14.13
N ASN A 121 12.35 0.18 -13.19
CA ASN A 121 11.91 -1.22 -13.26
C ASN A 121 10.44 -1.37 -13.67
N LEU A 122 9.74 -0.29 -14.01
CA LEU A 122 8.38 -0.35 -14.52
C LEU A 122 8.35 -0.82 -15.98
N MET A 123 7.29 -1.52 -16.32
CA MET A 123 6.93 -1.83 -17.70
C MET A 123 5.79 -0.91 -18.13
N GLU A 124 5.57 -0.82 -19.43
CA GLU A 124 4.48 -0.03 -20.00
C GLU A 124 3.13 -0.47 -19.43
N GLY A 125 2.34 0.50 -18.94
CA GLY A 125 1.04 0.28 -18.33
C GLY A 125 1.07 -0.19 -16.86
N ASP A 126 2.24 -0.45 -16.27
CA ASP A 126 2.33 -0.85 -14.85
C ASP A 126 1.69 0.17 -13.91
N VAL A 127 1.17 -0.33 -12.81
CA VAL A 127 0.64 0.51 -11.72
C VAL A 127 1.69 0.64 -10.61
N LEU A 128 2.07 1.87 -10.30
CA LEU A 128 2.87 2.19 -9.11
C LEU A 128 1.96 2.69 -8.00
N PHE A 129 1.88 1.95 -6.90
CA PHE A 129 1.13 2.35 -5.71
C PHE A 129 2.06 2.93 -4.65
N ILE A 130 1.76 4.15 -4.18
CA ILE A 130 2.47 4.80 -3.07
C ILE A 130 1.48 5.06 -1.95
N ASP A 131 1.58 4.26 -0.87
CA ASP A 131 0.80 4.52 0.34
C ASP A 131 1.40 5.68 1.15
N GLU A 132 0.55 6.39 1.91
CA GLU A 132 0.97 7.58 2.68
C GLU A 132 1.78 8.59 1.85
N ILE A 133 1.38 8.83 0.59
CA ILE A 133 2.13 9.65 -0.37
C ILE A 133 2.43 11.07 0.14
N HIS A 134 1.62 11.60 1.07
CA HIS A 134 1.87 12.89 1.72
C HIS A 134 3.13 12.91 2.61
N ARG A 135 3.77 11.75 2.83
CA ARG A 135 5.00 11.59 3.61
C ARG A 135 6.24 11.33 2.75
N ILE A 136 6.11 11.43 1.44
CA ILE A 136 7.26 11.32 0.53
C ILE A 136 8.28 12.42 0.83
N ALA A 137 9.56 12.08 0.83
CA ALA A 137 10.62 13.08 1.00
C ALA A 137 10.69 14.02 -0.21
N ARG A 138 10.95 15.30 0.04
CA ARG A 138 10.95 16.33 -1.00
C ARG A 138 11.81 16.01 -2.24
N PRO A 139 13.04 15.47 -2.11
CA PRO A 139 13.83 15.11 -3.31
C PRO A 139 13.19 14.02 -4.17
N ALA A 140 12.48 13.07 -3.56
CA ALA A 140 11.73 12.04 -4.28
C ALA A 140 10.44 12.62 -4.88
N GLU A 141 9.76 13.52 -4.17
CA GLU A 141 8.58 14.22 -4.66
C GLU A 141 8.88 15.04 -5.92
N GLU A 142 9.99 15.79 -5.93
CA GLU A 142 10.42 16.59 -7.09
C GLU A 142 10.72 15.71 -8.32
N MET A 143 11.35 14.56 -8.10
CA MET A 143 11.55 13.57 -9.18
C MET A 143 10.22 12.97 -9.67
N LEU A 144 9.28 12.72 -8.75
CA LEU A 144 7.97 12.17 -9.09
C LEU A 144 7.18 13.11 -10.00
N TYR A 145 7.32 14.43 -9.84
CA TYR A 145 6.66 15.39 -10.74
C TYR A 145 7.05 15.19 -12.20
N MET A 146 8.35 15.06 -12.49
CA MET A 146 8.83 14.83 -13.86
C MET A 146 8.40 13.46 -14.39
N ALA A 147 8.43 12.44 -13.53
CA ALA A 147 8.00 11.11 -13.91
C ALA A 147 6.51 11.05 -14.26
N MET A 148 5.65 11.80 -13.56
CA MET A 148 4.20 11.86 -13.81
C MET A 148 3.84 12.65 -15.06
N GLU A 149 4.57 13.70 -15.38
CA GLU A 149 4.23 14.64 -16.44
C GLU A 149 4.89 14.27 -17.78
N ASP A 150 6.19 13.96 -17.72
CA ASP A 150 7.02 13.76 -18.91
C ASP A 150 7.45 12.29 -19.13
N PHE A 151 7.07 11.38 -18.22
CA PHE A 151 7.59 9.99 -18.21
C PHE A 151 9.11 9.94 -18.31
N ARG A 152 9.79 10.85 -17.60
CA ARG A 152 11.23 11.00 -17.58
C ARG A 152 11.70 11.35 -16.17
N ILE A 153 12.90 10.89 -15.83
CA ILE A 153 13.61 11.30 -14.62
C ILE A 153 15.04 11.70 -14.95
N ASP A 154 15.61 12.59 -14.15
CA ASP A 154 17.01 12.97 -14.23
C ASP A 154 17.81 12.24 -13.15
N VAL A 155 18.75 11.40 -13.58
CA VAL A 155 19.62 10.64 -12.68
C VAL A 155 21.00 11.30 -12.60
N ILE A 156 21.41 11.71 -11.40
CA ILE A 156 22.72 12.31 -11.17
C ILE A 156 23.78 11.20 -11.04
N VAL A 157 24.72 11.17 -11.97
CA VAL A 157 25.84 10.22 -11.97
C VAL A 157 27.13 10.95 -11.63
N GLY A 158 27.88 10.43 -10.65
CA GLY A 158 29.12 11.04 -10.16
C GLY A 158 28.94 11.78 -8.83
N LYS A 159 30.01 12.39 -8.36
CA LYS A 159 30.06 13.17 -7.11
C LYS A 159 30.79 14.48 -7.33
N GLY A 160 30.41 15.52 -6.59
CA GLY A 160 31.05 16.84 -6.61
C GLY A 160 30.83 17.61 -7.93
N PRO A 161 31.73 18.56 -8.28
CA PRO A 161 31.55 19.47 -9.41
C PRO A 161 31.49 18.78 -10.79
N GLY A 162 31.93 17.53 -10.88
CA GLY A 162 31.88 16.71 -12.10
C GLY A 162 30.66 15.80 -12.22
N ALA A 163 29.69 15.93 -11.35
CA ALA A 163 28.44 15.17 -11.45
C ALA A 163 27.64 15.60 -12.70
N THR A 164 27.17 14.63 -13.45
CA THR A 164 26.37 14.85 -14.68
C THR A 164 24.95 14.34 -14.48
N SER A 165 23.97 15.10 -14.89
CA SER A 165 22.58 14.65 -14.96
C SER A 165 22.35 13.93 -16.28
N ILE A 166 21.81 12.71 -16.19
CA ILE A 166 21.49 11.89 -17.34
C ILE A 166 19.96 11.69 -17.34
N PRO A 167 19.26 12.15 -18.38
CA PRO A 167 17.82 11.90 -18.52
C PRO A 167 17.58 10.41 -18.81
N LEU A 168 16.64 9.80 -18.08
CA LEU A 168 16.19 8.44 -18.26
C LEU A 168 14.70 8.45 -18.59
N GLU A 169 14.32 7.91 -19.72
CA GLU A 169 12.93 7.73 -20.11
C GLU A 169 12.31 6.59 -19.31
N ILE A 170 11.08 6.81 -18.84
CA ILE A 170 10.29 5.85 -18.07
C ILE A 170 9.10 5.43 -18.95
N PRO A 171 8.80 4.14 -19.06
CA PRO A 171 7.57 3.70 -19.74
C PRO A 171 6.33 4.37 -19.13
N PRO A 172 5.30 4.69 -19.94
CA PRO A 172 4.03 5.19 -19.41
C PRO A 172 3.48 4.27 -18.32
N PHE A 173 3.11 4.84 -17.18
CA PHE A 173 2.62 4.12 -16.01
C PHE A 173 1.49 4.88 -15.35
N THR A 174 0.68 4.20 -14.54
CA THR A 174 -0.32 4.84 -13.70
C THR A 174 0.18 4.91 -12.25
N LEU A 175 0.31 6.12 -11.72
CA LEU A 175 0.52 6.31 -10.29
C LEU A 175 -0.83 6.24 -9.56
N VAL A 176 -0.92 5.38 -8.56
CA VAL A 176 -2.01 5.37 -7.58
C VAL A 176 -1.45 5.84 -6.24
N GLY A 177 -1.71 7.08 -5.88
CA GLY A 177 -1.33 7.63 -4.58
C GLY A 177 -2.43 7.39 -3.55
N ALA A 178 -2.08 6.95 -2.35
CA ALA A 178 -3.01 6.86 -1.24
C ALA A 178 -2.61 7.81 -0.11
N THR A 179 -3.59 8.47 0.50
CA THR A 179 -3.35 9.38 1.62
C THR A 179 -4.52 9.40 2.60
N THR A 180 -4.19 9.52 3.87
CA THR A 180 -5.16 9.82 4.92
C THR A 180 -5.31 11.34 5.14
N ARG A 181 -4.44 12.16 4.54
CA ARG A 181 -4.33 13.60 4.76
C ARG A 181 -4.14 14.35 3.45
N ALA A 182 -5.17 14.39 2.61
CA ALA A 182 -5.13 15.05 1.30
C ALA A 182 -4.69 16.52 1.36
N GLY A 183 -5.01 17.24 2.43
CA GLY A 183 -4.60 18.63 2.65
C GLY A 183 -3.09 18.81 2.91
N MET A 184 -2.34 17.75 3.15
CA MET A 184 -0.87 17.80 3.32
C MET A 184 -0.10 17.59 2.01
N LEU A 185 -0.78 17.21 0.93
CA LEU A 185 -0.15 17.12 -0.38
C LEU A 185 0.16 18.53 -0.87
N THR A 186 1.33 18.67 -1.47
CA THR A 186 1.69 19.91 -2.16
C THR A 186 0.74 20.18 -3.34
N GLY A 187 0.46 21.43 -3.64
CA GLY A 187 -0.35 21.80 -4.81
C GLY A 187 0.15 21.11 -6.09
N PRO A 188 1.45 21.28 -6.42
CA PRO A 188 2.03 20.66 -7.63
C PRO A 188 1.83 19.15 -7.73
N LEU A 189 1.93 18.40 -6.64
CA LEU A 189 1.69 16.96 -6.65
C LEU A 189 0.21 16.64 -6.89
N ARG A 190 -0.68 17.35 -6.19
CA ARG A 190 -2.12 17.11 -6.29
C ARG A 190 -2.66 17.39 -7.68
N ASP A 191 -2.19 18.47 -8.32
CA ASP A 191 -2.67 18.92 -9.62
C ASP A 191 -2.27 17.96 -10.77
N ARG A 192 -1.35 17.03 -10.51
CA ARG A 192 -0.93 15.98 -11.48
C ARG A 192 -1.79 14.71 -11.43
N PHE A 193 -2.69 14.62 -10.47
CA PHE A 193 -3.66 13.51 -10.46
C PHE A 193 -4.87 13.87 -11.31
N GLY A 194 -5.07 13.12 -12.40
CA GLY A 194 -6.22 13.29 -13.29
C GLY A 194 -7.54 12.86 -12.66
N PHE A 195 -7.47 11.95 -11.68
CA PHE A 195 -8.64 11.50 -10.93
C PHE A 195 -8.36 11.46 -9.43
N THR A 196 -9.25 12.08 -8.64
CA THR A 196 -9.19 12.03 -7.17
C THR A 196 -10.46 11.40 -6.62
N ALA A 197 -10.30 10.28 -5.92
CA ALA A 197 -11.36 9.60 -5.21
C ALA A 197 -11.29 9.94 -3.71
N GLN A 198 -12.40 10.43 -3.17
CA GLN A 198 -12.55 10.59 -1.73
C GLN A 198 -13.35 9.42 -1.18
N MET A 199 -12.71 8.57 -0.39
CA MET A 199 -13.33 7.42 0.24
C MET A 199 -14.00 7.85 1.55
N GLU A 200 -15.23 7.41 1.73
CA GLU A 200 -16.07 7.73 2.88
C GLU A 200 -16.15 6.52 3.83
N PHE A 201 -16.57 6.73 5.08
CA PHE A 201 -16.80 5.63 6.00
C PHE A 201 -17.92 4.72 5.48
N TYR A 202 -17.79 3.43 5.74
CA TYR A 202 -18.83 2.45 5.49
C TYR A 202 -20.03 2.69 6.41
N ASP A 203 -21.20 2.56 5.88
CA ASP A 203 -22.41 2.47 6.69
C ASP A 203 -22.62 1.05 7.26
N ALA A 204 -23.64 0.87 8.09
CA ALA A 204 -23.93 -0.42 8.72
C ALA A 204 -24.30 -1.51 7.69
N GLU A 205 -24.98 -1.13 6.62
CA GLU A 205 -25.37 -2.06 5.56
C GLU A 205 -24.16 -2.57 4.79
N ASP A 206 -23.23 -1.69 4.44
CA ASP A 206 -21.98 -2.05 3.77
C ASP A 206 -21.10 -2.93 4.67
N LEU A 207 -20.99 -2.61 5.97
CA LEU A 207 -20.25 -3.43 6.93
C LEU A 207 -20.87 -4.82 7.07
N THR A 208 -22.17 -4.92 7.13
CA THR A 208 -22.87 -6.21 7.15
C THR A 208 -22.53 -7.04 5.91
N LYS A 209 -22.55 -6.43 4.72
CA LYS A 209 -22.14 -7.11 3.48
C LYS A 209 -20.67 -7.58 3.51
N VAL A 210 -19.78 -6.76 4.07
CA VAL A 210 -18.35 -7.12 4.22
C VAL A 210 -18.20 -8.34 5.13
N VAL A 211 -18.86 -8.33 6.30
CA VAL A 211 -18.79 -9.43 7.27
C VAL A 211 -19.41 -10.70 6.69
N THR A 212 -20.58 -10.60 6.07
CA THR A 212 -21.28 -11.75 5.43
C THR A 212 -20.43 -12.37 4.32
N ARG A 213 -19.79 -11.54 3.47
CA ARG A 213 -18.90 -12.03 2.43
C ARG A 213 -17.66 -12.73 3.03
N ALA A 214 -17.06 -12.14 4.07
CA ALA A 214 -15.90 -12.71 4.73
C ALA A 214 -16.22 -14.06 5.37
N SER A 215 -17.34 -14.18 6.09
CA SER A 215 -17.80 -15.42 6.72
C SER A 215 -18.05 -16.52 5.68
N SER A 216 -18.67 -16.17 4.56
CA SER A 216 -18.92 -17.11 3.46
C SER A 216 -17.62 -17.66 2.86
N ILE A 217 -16.61 -16.80 2.66
CA ILE A 217 -15.30 -17.21 2.11
C ILE A 217 -14.55 -18.11 3.11
N LEU A 218 -14.62 -17.78 4.40
CA LEU A 218 -13.97 -18.55 5.46
C LEU A 218 -14.74 -19.81 5.88
N GLY A 219 -15.96 -20.01 5.39
CA GLY A 219 -16.81 -21.13 5.77
C GLY A 219 -17.28 -21.10 7.24
N VAL A 220 -17.36 -19.88 7.83
CA VAL A 220 -17.79 -19.66 9.21
C VAL A 220 -19.25 -19.19 9.19
N SER A 221 -20.11 -19.79 10.02
CA SER A 221 -21.48 -19.31 10.23
C SER A 221 -21.48 -18.14 11.21
N ILE A 222 -22.29 -17.14 10.91
CA ILE A 222 -22.57 -16.00 11.80
C ILE A 222 -24.06 -15.99 12.11
N ASP A 223 -24.43 -15.62 13.34
CA ASP A 223 -25.80 -15.46 13.75
C ASP A 223 -26.39 -14.13 13.25
N GLU A 224 -27.70 -14.06 13.07
CA GLU A 224 -28.38 -12.84 12.56
C GLU A 224 -28.21 -11.63 13.49
N ASP A 225 -27.90 -11.86 14.77
CA ASP A 225 -27.71 -10.83 15.81
C ASP A 225 -26.23 -10.40 15.98
N ALA A 226 -25.30 -10.86 15.12
CA ALA A 226 -23.86 -10.62 15.26
C ALA A 226 -23.38 -9.29 14.62
#